data_8e9ae282813de9c9f1a93d4df6f002e1
#
_entry.id   8e9ae282813de9c9f1a93d4df6f002e1
#
_cell.length_a   1.000
_cell.length_b   1.000
_cell.length_c   1.000
_cell.angle_alpha   90.00
_cell.angle_beta   90.00
_cell.angle_gamma   90.00
#
_symmetry.space_group_name_H-M   'P 1'
#
loop_
_entity.id
_entity.type
_entity.pdbx_description
1 polymer ?
#
loop_
_entity_poly.entity_id
_entity_poly.type
_entity_poly.pdbx_seq_one_letter_code
_entity_poly.pdbx_strand_id
1 'polypeptide(L)'
;MVQKLGEDKVGDHYHFTGKFRGAAHNECNLQYRVPKFIPVFFHNLSRYDAHLFIKKLPDINNFEGKIKCIAKSEENYISFSKVVFVDEYFNGKGEVKPVKLELRFIDRFRFMPTSLDALIRNLDTENCKNIKKFYPEESQFILLKRKGVRTTM
;
A
#
# COMPACT_ATOMS: atom_id res chain seq x y z
N MET A 1 -2.83 -28.29 3.41
CA MET A 1 -1.89 -29.40 3.16
C MET A 1 -0.49 -28.81 3.12
N VAL A 2 0.39 -29.17 4.06
CA VAL A 2 1.79 -28.69 4.07
C VAL A 2 2.57 -29.69 3.22
N GLN A 3 2.95 -29.28 2.01
CA GLN A 3 3.84 -30.08 1.16
C GLN A 3 5.24 -30.16 1.80
N LYS A 4 5.80 -31.36 1.90
CA LYS A 4 7.17 -31.53 2.37
C LYS A 4 8.14 -30.95 1.37
N LEU A 5 9.10 -30.17 1.85
CA LEU A 5 10.21 -29.63 1.05
C LEU A 5 11.11 -30.81 0.62
N GLY A 6 11.22 -31.03 -0.70
CA GLY A 6 12.07 -32.02 -1.32
C GLY A 6 13.48 -31.52 -1.65
N GLU A 7 14.10 -32.09 -2.68
CA GLU A 7 15.46 -31.73 -3.14
C GLU A 7 15.54 -30.36 -3.80
N ASP A 8 14.40 -29.78 -4.22
CA ASP A 8 14.26 -28.44 -4.82
C ASP A 8 14.18 -27.30 -3.79
N LYS A 9 14.62 -27.58 -2.56
CA LYS A 9 14.64 -26.62 -1.45
C LYS A 9 15.62 -25.48 -1.71
N VAL A 10 15.14 -24.23 -1.62
CA VAL A 10 15.95 -23.02 -1.70
C VAL A 10 15.75 -22.14 -0.46
N GLY A 11 16.78 -21.35 -0.13
CA GLY A 11 16.69 -20.34 0.91
C GLY A 11 15.92 -19.12 0.41
N ASP A 12 14.77 -18.85 1.00
CA ASP A 12 13.97 -17.67 0.68
C ASP A 12 14.35 -16.49 1.59
N HIS A 13 14.45 -15.31 1.04
CA HIS A 13 14.80 -14.09 1.76
C HIS A 13 13.95 -12.92 1.30
N TYR A 14 13.81 -11.94 2.16
CA TYR A 14 13.05 -10.73 1.86
C TYR A 14 13.86 -9.80 0.97
N HIS A 15 13.44 -9.60 -0.28
CA HIS A 15 14.21 -8.90 -1.31
C HIS A 15 14.57 -7.44 -0.99
N PHE A 16 13.85 -6.78 -0.08
CA PHE A 16 14.15 -5.40 0.31
C PHE A 16 15.17 -5.30 1.45
N THR A 17 15.20 -6.27 2.35
CA THR A 17 16.05 -6.22 3.54
C THR A 17 17.11 -7.30 3.58
N GLY A 18 17.09 -8.26 2.64
CA GLY A 18 17.95 -9.43 2.65
C GLY A 18 17.67 -10.43 3.79
N LYS A 19 16.68 -10.16 4.64
CA LYS A 19 16.37 -11.00 5.80
C LYS A 19 15.86 -12.37 5.36
N PHE A 20 16.51 -13.43 5.87
CA PHE A 20 16.10 -14.81 5.63
C PHE A 20 14.67 -15.05 6.18
N ARG A 21 13.80 -15.64 5.38
CA ARG A 21 12.41 -15.96 5.74
C ARG A 21 12.20 -17.43 6.04
N GLY A 22 12.99 -18.30 5.45
CA GLY A 22 12.86 -19.74 5.62
C GLY A 22 13.26 -20.50 4.38
N ALA A 23 12.95 -21.80 4.38
CA ALA A 23 13.11 -22.64 3.22
C ALA A 23 11.82 -22.68 2.40
N ALA A 24 11.91 -22.56 1.09
CA ALA A 24 10.81 -22.63 0.15
C ALA A 24 11.12 -23.61 -0.98
N HIS A 25 10.09 -24.07 -1.69
CA HIS A 25 10.30 -24.74 -2.97
C HIS A 25 10.79 -23.71 -3.98
N ASN A 26 11.69 -24.11 -4.87
CA ASN A 26 12.28 -23.21 -5.88
C ASN A 26 11.18 -22.55 -6.74
N GLU A 27 10.20 -23.30 -7.19
CA GLU A 27 9.09 -22.79 -7.99
C GLU A 27 8.26 -21.76 -7.20
N CYS A 28 7.90 -22.06 -5.94
CA CYS A 28 7.18 -21.12 -5.09
C CYS A 28 7.97 -19.84 -4.83
N ASN A 29 9.28 -19.95 -4.66
CA ASN A 29 10.17 -18.79 -4.46
C ASN A 29 10.25 -17.93 -5.72
N LEU A 30 10.31 -18.52 -6.90
CA LEU A 30 10.31 -17.80 -8.18
C LEU A 30 8.97 -17.14 -8.48
N GLN A 31 7.86 -17.75 -8.09
CA GLN A 31 6.52 -17.18 -8.24
C GLN A 31 6.21 -16.10 -7.21
N TYR A 32 6.93 -16.05 -6.10
CA TYR A 32 6.72 -15.06 -5.06
C TYR A 32 7.20 -13.69 -5.53
N ARG A 33 6.26 -12.83 -5.88
CA ARG A 33 6.54 -11.45 -6.30
C ARG A 33 6.10 -10.48 -5.23
N VAL A 34 7.06 -9.80 -4.61
CA VAL A 34 6.75 -8.65 -3.76
C VAL A 34 6.37 -7.48 -4.67
N PRO A 35 5.18 -6.91 -4.54
CA PRO A 35 4.80 -5.72 -5.30
C PRO A 35 5.81 -4.59 -5.03
N LYS A 36 6.37 -4.02 -6.09
CA LYS A 36 7.28 -2.87 -5.98
C LYS A 36 6.52 -1.55 -5.80
N PHE A 37 5.31 -1.62 -5.28
CA PHE A 37 4.49 -0.45 -5.01
C PHE A 37 3.69 -0.63 -3.71
N ILE A 38 3.41 0.50 -3.06
CA ILE A 38 2.48 0.59 -1.93
C ILE A 38 1.23 1.32 -2.44
N PRO A 39 0.05 0.69 -2.40
CA PRO A 39 -1.18 1.40 -2.69
C PRO A 39 -1.57 2.28 -1.49
N VAL A 40 -1.86 3.54 -1.76
CA VAL A 40 -2.37 4.51 -0.79
C VAL A 40 -3.80 4.84 -1.20
N PHE A 41 -4.76 4.34 -0.44
CA PHE A 41 -6.17 4.52 -0.75
C PHE A 41 -6.74 5.78 -0.09
N PHE A 42 -7.40 6.59 -0.89
CA PHE A 42 -8.20 7.70 -0.44
C PHE A 42 -9.68 7.49 -0.76
N HIS A 43 -10.51 8.24 -0.10
CA HIS A 43 -11.93 8.29 -0.40
C HIS A 43 -12.29 9.71 -0.83
N ASN A 44 -12.66 9.87 -2.12
CA ASN A 44 -12.97 11.16 -2.75
C ASN A 44 -11.75 12.10 -2.89
N LEU A 45 -10.57 11.52 -3.20
CA LEU A 45 -9.31 12.26 -3.41
C LEU A 45 -9.40 13.23 -4.61
N SER A 46 -10.15 12.86 -5.64
CA SER A 46 -10.10 13.52 -6.95
C SER A 46 -10.67 14.94 -6.96
N ARG A 47 -11.38 15.38 -5.93
CA ARG A 47 -12.02 16.70 -5.92
C ARG A 47 -11.14 17.80 -5.33
N TYR A 48 -10.63 17.63 -4.11
CA TYR A 48 -9.93 18.69 -3.40
C TYR A 48 -8.56 18.28 -2.89
N ASP A 49 -8.47 17.12 -2.26
CA ASP A 49 -7.27 16.70 -1.56
C ASP A 49 -6.09 16.43 -2.49
N ALA A 50 -6.35 16.04 -3.75
CA ALA A 50 -5.31 15.80 -4.74
C ALA A 50 -4.42 17.03 -4.98
N HIS A 51 -5.00 18.22 -5.00
CA HIS A 51 -4.25 19.47 -5.23
C HIS A 51 -3.28 19.80 -4.10
N LEU A 52 -3.63 19.43 -2.85
CA LEU A 52 -2.77 19.62 -1.69
C LEU A 52 -1.55 18.70 -1.74
N PHE A 53 -1.75 17.46 -2.15
CA PHE A 53 -0.69 16.44 -2.22
C PHE A 53 0.23 16.64 -3.42
N ILE A 54 -0.32 16.87 -4.61
CA ILE A 54 0.46 16.94 -5.84
C ILE A 54 1.48 18.06 -5.79
N LYS A 55 1.15 19.21 -5.18
CA LYS A 55 2.08 20.34 -5.02
C LYS A 55 3.24 20.05 -4.08
N LYS A 56 3.03 19.21 -3.06
CA LYS A 56 4.04 18.88 -2.03
C LYS A 56 4.81 17.59 -2.31
N LEU A 57 4.30 16.74 -3.19
CA LEU A 57 4.96 15.47 -3.53
C LEU A 57 6.37 15.62 -4.14
N PRO A 58 6.69 16.66 -4.94
CA PRO A 58 8.04 16.84 -5.47
C PRO A 58 9.08 17.03 -4.36
N ASP A 59 8.71 17.69 -3.26
CA ASP A 59 9.61 18.08 -2.17
C ASP A 59 10.00 16.90 -1.25
N ILE A 60 9.28 15.78 -1.34
CA ILE A 60 9.58 14.60 -0.52
C ILE A 60 10.82 13.90 -1.08
N ASN A 61 11.91 13.93 -0.30
CA ASN A 61 13.16 13.17 -0.49
C ASN A 61 14.05 13.57 -1.67
N ASN A 62 14.11 14.81 -2.13
CA ASN A 62 15.07 15.33 -3.13
C ASN A 62 15.37 14.37 -4.31
N PHE A 63 14.53 13.37 -4.53
CA PHE A 63 14.70 12.39 -5.57
C PHE A 63 13.90 12.83 -6.79
N GLU A 64 14.57 13.00 -7.93
CA GLU A 64 14.01 13.40 -9.23
C GLU A 64 12.97 12.41 -9.80
N GLY A 65 12.17 11.78 -8.96
CA GLY A 65 11.11 10.88 -9.36
C GLY A 65 9.96 11.65 -10.00
N LYS A 66 9.80 11.51 -11.31
CA LYS A 66 8.65 12.06 -12.04
C LYS A 66 7.35 11.53 -11.42
N ILE A 67 6.42 12.44 -11.13
CA ILE A 67 5.05 12.06 -10.79
C ILE A 67 4.38 11.56 -12.06
N LYS A 68 3.88 10.32 -12.02
CA LYS A 68 3.04 9.78 -13.07
C LYS A 68 1.59 10.05 -12.69
N CYS A 69 0.86 10.69 -13.56
CA CYS A 69 -0.52 11.07 -13.32
C CYS A 69 -1.42 10.53 -14.44
N ILE A 70 -2.55 9.96 -14.06
CA ILE A 70 -3.65 9.65 -14.98
C ILE A 70 -4.75 10.65 -14.66
N ALA A 71 -4.86 11.68 -15.51
CA ALA A 71 -5.89 12.69 -15.39
C ALA A 71 -7.17 12.27 -16.14
N LYS A 72 -8.31 12.69 -15.63
CA LYS A 72 -9.61 12.64 -16.32
C LYS A 72 -9.90 13.97 -17.02
N SER A 73 -9.49 15.06 -16.39
CA SER A 73 -9.55 16.44 -16.88
C SER A 73 -8.42 17.24 -16.24
N GLU A 74 -8.28 18.51 -16.59
CA GLU A 74 -7.24 19.39 -16.03
C GLU A 74 -7.28 19.48 -14.50
N GLU A 75 -8.46 19.34 -13.91
CA GLU A 75 -8.64 19.45 -12.46
C GLU A 75 -8.90 18.13 -11.73
N ASN A 76 -9.15 17.04 -12.47
CA ASN A 76 -9.54 15.76 -11.87
C ASN A 76 -8.55 14.65 -12.21
N TYR A 77 -7.99 14.05 -11.20
CA TYR A 77 -7.03 12.95 -11.32
C TYR A 77 -7.70 11.60 -11.01
N ILE A 78 -7.41 10.60 -11.83
CA ILE A 78 -7.86 9.22 -11.60
C ILE A 78 -6.97 8.53 -10.59
N SER A 79 -5.70 8.63 -10.81
CA SER A 79 -4.65 8.15 -9.93
C SER A 79 -3.36 8.91 -10.23
N PHE A 80 -2.49 8.94 -9.27
CA PHE A 80 -1.12 9.39 -9.47
C PHE A 80 -0.17 8.52 -8.67
N SER A 81 1.06 8.46 -9.12
CA SER A 81 2.08 7.72 -8.43
C SER A 81 3.40 8.45 -8.41
N LYS A 82 4.18 8.19 -7.37
CA LYS A 82 5.54 8.69 -7.21
C LYS A 82 6.46 7.54 -6.82
N VAL A 83 7.61 7.49 -7.48
CA VAL A 83 8.70 6.60 -7.07
C VAL A 83 9.48 7.30 -5.96
N VAL A 84 9.66 6.61 -4.84
CA VAL A 84 10.46 7.07 -3.71
C VAL A 84 11.66 6.15 -3.53
N PHE A 85 12.75 6.73 -3.05
CA PHE A 85 13.94 6.01 -2.64
C PHE A 85 13.75 5.53 -1.20
N VAL A 86 14.05 4.27 -0.95
CA VAL A 86 13.81 3.65 0.37
C VAL A 86 15.14 3.21 0.98
N ASP A 87 16.05 2.64 0.17
CA ASP A 87 17.28 2.04 0.68
C ASP A 87 18.28 1.84 -0.46
N GLU A 88 19.48 1.39 -0.12
CA GLU A 88 20.54 1.00 -1.06
C GLU A 88 21.01 -0.42 -0.77
N TYR A 89 21.42 -1.13 -1.81
CA TYR A 89 22.07 -2.43 -1.65
C TYR A 89 23.28 -2.57 -2.60
N PHE A 90 24.24 -3.38 -2.19
CA PHE A 90 25.35 -3.75 -3.04
C PHE A 90 24.97 -4.94 -3.91
N ASN A 91 25.12 -4.80 -5.22
CA ASN A 91 24.92 -5.95 -6.10
C ASN A 91 26.13 -6.90 -6.03
N GLY A 92 26.03 -8.09 -6.66
CA GLY A 92 27.11 -9.07 -6.70
C GLY A 92 28.41 -8.60 -7.37
N LYS A 93 28.40 -7.39 -7.98
CA LYS A 93 29.58 -6.74 -8.59
C LYS A 93 30.17 -5.64 -7.69
N GLY A 94 29.65 -5.45 -6.48
CA GLY A 94 30.06 -4.38 -5.56
C GLY A 94 29.53 -2.99 -5.89
N GLU A 95 28.60 -2.85 -6.85
CA GLU A 95 27.98 -1.56 -7.19
C GLU A 95 26.79 -1.27 -6.27
N VAL A 96 26.68 -0.03 -5.81
CA VAL A 96 25.51 0.44 -5.05
C VAL A 96 24.32 0.58 -5.98
N LYS A 97 23.22 -0.07 -5.64
CA LYS A 97 21.94 0.02 -6.36
C LYS A 97 20.84 0.56 -5.44
N PRO A 98 20.09 1.59 -5.89
CA PRO A 98 18.99 2.13 -5.10
C PRO A 98 17.79 1.19 -5.08
N VAL A 99 17.23 0.98 -3.89
CA VAL A 99 15.92 0.35 -3.71
C VAL A 99 14.85 1.40 -3.90
N LYS A 100 14.05 1.23 -4.95
CA LYS A 100 12.96 2.13 -5.31
C LYS A 100 11.62 1.49 -5.06
N LEU A 101 10.70 2.25 -4.49
CA LEU A 101 9.33 1.85 -4.25
C LEU A 101 8.38 2.87 -4.87
N GLU A 102 7.31 2.40 -5.50
CA GLU A 102 6.29 3.27 -6.08
C GLU A 102 5.13 3.44 -5.08
N LEU A 103 4.82 4.67 -4.70
CA LEU A 103 3.59 5.01 -3.99
C LEU A 103 2.50 5.27 -5.03
N ARG A 104 1.42 4.49 -4.98
CA ARG A 104 0.26 4.63 -5.88
C ARG A 104 -0.93 5.16 -5.12
N PHE A 105 -1.33 6.38 -5.42
CA PHE A 105 -2.48 7.05 -4.82
C PHE A 105 -3.73 6.74 -5.64
N ILE A 106 -4.70 6.11 -5.02
CA ILE A 106 -5.90 5.57 -5.67
C ILE A 106 -7.14 6.11 -4.98
N ASP A 107 -8.05 6.70 -5.77
CA ASP A 107 -9.33 7.16 -5.26
C ASP A 107 -10.36 6.03 -5.27
N ARG A 108 -10.75 5.57 -4.07
CA ARG A 108 -11.76 4.52 -3.90
C ARG A 108 -13.18 4.97 -4.28
N PHE A 109 -13.48 6.25 -4.25
CA PHE A 109 -14.83 6.75 -4.57
C PHE A 109 -15.30 6.35 -5.97
N ARG A 110 -14.35 6.09 -6.87
CA ARG A 110 -14.65 5.61 -8.22
C ARG A 110 -15.16 4.20 -8.30
N PHE A 111 -14.72 3.36 -7.37
CA PHE A 111 -15.14 1.94 -7.29
C PHE A 111 -16.33 1.76 -6.38
N MET A 112 -16.47 2.63 -5.39
CA MET A 112 -17.55 2.63 -4.41
C MET A 112 -18.06 4.06 -4.24
N PRO A 113 -18.94 4.53 -5.14
CA PRO A 113 -19.37 5.94 -5.22
C PRO A 113 -20.45 6.26 -4.18
N THR A 114 -20.13 6.02 -2.92
CA THR A 114 -21.00 6.33 -1.78
C THR A 114 -20.17 6.86 -0.62
N SER A 115 -20.82 7.43 0.39
CA SER A 115 -20.11 7.97 1.55
C SER A 115 -19.40 6.83 2.34
N LEU A 116 -18.29 7.16 2.99
CA LEU A 116 -17.58 6.20 3.84
C LEU A 116 -18.46 5.66 4.96
N ASP A 117 -19.33 6.51 5.52
CA ASP A 117 -20.30 6.13 6.55
C ASP A 117 -21.31 5.07 6.04
N ALA A 118 -21.84 5.26 4.84
CA ALA A 118 -22.74 4.28 4.22
C ALA A 118 -22.01 2.95 3.92
N LEU A 119 -20.75 3.01 3.47
CA LEU A 119 -19.95 1.81 3.26
C LEU A 119 -19.73 1.03 4.56
N ILE A 120 -19.44 1.74 5.65
CA ILE A 120 -19.21 1.11 6.96
C ILE A 120 -20.51 0.50 7.51
N ARG A 121 -21.66 1.16 7.33
CA ARG A 121 -22.96 0.59 7.75
C ARG A 121 -23.31 -0.70 7.02
N ASN A 122 -22.95 -0.77 5.74
CA ASN A 122 -23.18 -1.96 4.92
C ASN A 122 -22.14 -3.08 5.16
N LEU A 123 -21.08 -2.80 5.92
CA LEU A 123 -20.06 -3.77 6.21
C LEU A 123 -20.50 -4.68 7.36
N ASP A 124 -20.70 -5.94 7.05
CA ASP A 124 -21.00 -6.96 8.05
C ASP A 124 -19.81 -7.12 9.02
N THR A 125 -20.15 -7.23 10.30
CA THR A 125 -19.17 -7.40 11.38
C THR A 125 -18.33 -8.66 11.21
N GLU A 126 -18.90 -9.72 10.64
CA GLU A 126 -18.19 -10.97 10.39
C GLU A 126 -17.07 -10.83 9.34
N ASN A 127 -17.21 -9.90 8.39
CA ASN A 127 -16.21 -9.63 7.37
C ASN A 127 -15.03 -8.79 7.87
N CYS A 128 -15.10 -8.27 9.10
CA CYS A 128 -14.03 -7.47 9.70
C CYS A 128 -12.95 -8.29 10.44
N LYS A 129 -12.74 -9.56 10.07
CA LYS A 129 -11.83 -10.50 10.75
C LYS A 129 -10.41 -9.96 10.96
N ASN A 130 -9.88 -9.25 9.98
CA ASN A 130 -8.52 -8.71 10.07
C ASN A 130 -8.45 -7.54 11.05
N ILE A 131 -9.45 -6.68 11.10
CA ILE A 131 -9.51 -5.55 12.04
C ILE A 131 -9.68 -6.07 13.47
N LYS A 132 -10.52 -7.09 13.68
CA LYS A 132 -10.71 -7.73 15.00
C LYS A 132 -9.45 -8.36 15.58
N LYS A 133 -8.49 -8.80 14.73
CA LYS A 133 -7.18 -9.30 15.20
C LYS A 133 -6.34 -8.22 15.87
N PHE A 134 -6.42 -6.98 15.39
CA PHE A 134 -5.67 -5.85 15.96
C PHE A 134 -6.43 -5.16 17.09
N TYR A 135 -7.77 -5.22 17.08
CA TYR A 135 -8.66 -4.58 18.05
C TYR A 135 -9.67 -5.61 18.56
N PRO A 136 -9.25 -6.51 19.46
CA PRO A 136 -10.10 -7.60 19.96
C PRO A 136 -11.23 -7.12 20.88
N GLU A 137 -11.05 -5.94 21.52
CA GLU A 137 -12.07 -5.38 22.40
C GLU A 137 -13.24 -4.79 21.60
N GLU A 138 -14.45 -5.20 21.94
CA GLU A 138 -15.67 -4.77 21.23
C GLU A 138 -15.88 -3.25 21.28
N SER A 139 -15.53 -2.62 22.40
CA SER A 139 -15.59 -1.17 22.58
C SER A 139 -14.73 -0.41 21.55
N GLN A 140 -13.48 -0.86 21.33
CA GLN A 140 -12.56 -0.28 20.36
C GLN A 140 -13.04 -0.56 18.94
N PHE A 141 -13.54 -1.75 18.68
CA PHE A 141 -14.05 -2.14 17.38
C PHE A 141 -15.28 -1.30 16.98
N ILE A 142 -16.19 -1.02 17.89
CA ILE A 142 -17.35 -0.15 17.67
C ILE A 142 -16.90 1.28 17.35
N LEU A 143 -15.89 1.80 18.03
CA LEU A 143 -15.35 3.13 17.75
C LEU A 143 -14.76 3.23 16.33
N LEU A 144 -14.11 2.20 15.83
CA LEU A 144 -13.58 2.16 14.46
C LEU A 144 -14.67 2.16 13.38
N LYS A 145 -15.87 1.67 13.70
CA LYS A 145 -17.05 1.70 12.83
C LYS A 145 -17.81 3.02 12.87
N ARG A 146 -17.42 3.96 13.71
CA ARG A 146 -18.10 5.25 13.83
C ARG A 146 -17.42 6.32 12.98
N LYS A 147 -18.22 7.19 12.39
CA LYS A 147 -17.70 8.43 11.79
C LYS A 147 -17.09 9.29 12.91
N GLY A 148 -15.87 9.77 12.72
CA GLY A 148 -15.23 10.68 13.66
C GLY A 148 -16.09 11.93 13.90
N VAL A 149 -16.21 12.35 15.16
CA VAL A 149 -16.86 13.60 15.52
C VAL A 149 -15.93 14.75 15.12
N ARG A 150 -16.40 15.68 14.29
CA ARG A 150 -15.69 16.95 14.10
C ARG A 150 -15.77 17.71 15.42
N THR A 151 -14.65 17.88 16.09
CA THR A 151 -14.53 18.88 17.14
C THR A 151 -14.50 20.23 16.44
N THR A 152 -15.62 20.93 16.45
CA THR A 152 -15.64 22.37 16.12
C THR A 152 -14.90 23.07 17.25
N MET A 153 -13.68 23.52 16.97
CA MET A 153 -13.01 24.55 17.78
C MET A 153 -13.61 25.91 17.40
#